data_7a00e6c6575fbaa96d169b4e97822bfd
#
_entry.id   7a00e6c6575fbaa96d169b4e97822bfd
#
_cell.length_a   1.000
_cell.length_b   1.000
_cell.length_c   1.000
_cell.angle_alpha   90.00
_cell.angle_beta   90.00
_cell.angle_gamma   90.00
#
_symmetry.space_group_name_H-M   'P 1'
#
loop_
_entity.id
_entity.type
_entity.pdbx_description
1 polymer ?
#
loop_
_entity_poly.entity_id
_entity_poly.type
_entity_poly.pdbx_seq_one_letter_code
_entity_poly.pdbx_strand_id
1 'polypeptide(L)'
;MIKLSKEKVLLLHQLIAEETGGSVGVRDIGLLESALNNAYATFGGEELYKTKEEKAASLGFSLISNHAFFDGNKRIGVYVMLTFLEAEVIKMNCTNEDVVDLGLSVAAGNMKYAEILKWINKFKK
;
A
#
# COMPACT_ATOMS: atom_id res chain seq x y z
N MET A 1 10.38 -10.30 -8.15
CA MET A 1 9.72 -9.61 -7.01
C MET A 1 8.54 -10.43 -6.53
N ILE A 2 8.25 -10.36 -5.24
CA ILE A 2 7.07 -11.04 -4.70
C ILE A 2 5.79 -10.39 -5.19
N LYS A 3 4.70 -11.15 -5.18
CA LYS A 3 3.37 -10.63 -5.47
C LYS A 3 2.48 -10.96 -4.28
N LEU A 4 2.00 -9.94 -3.59
CA LEU A 4 1.09 -10.13 -2.46
C LEU A 4 -0.27 -10.54 -2.98
N SER A 5 -0.78 -11.66 -2.48
CA SER A 5 -2.09 -12.18 -2.89
C SER A 5 -3.22 -11.41 -2.22
N LYS A 6 -4.39 -11.44 -2.86
CA LYS A 6 -5.62 -10.90 -2.30
C LYS A 6 -5.92 -11.52 -0.93
N GLU A 7 -5.76 -12.82 -0.81
CA GLU A 7 -6.00 -13.55 0.44
C GLU A 7 -5.09 -13.08 1.56
N LYS A 8 -3.82 -12.82 1.25
CA LYS A 8 -2.87 -12.29 2.24
C LYS A 8 -3.29 -10.90 2.73
N VAL A 9 -3.70 -10.03 1.81
CA VAL A 9 -4.13 -8.67 2.17
C VAL A 9 -5.42 -8.70 2.98
N LEU A 10 -6.36 -9.58 2.62
CA LEU A 10 -7.60 -9.76 3.38
C LEU A 10 -7.30 -10.20 4.82
N LEU A 11 -6.38 -11.14 5.00
CA LEU A 11 -5.98 -11.60 6.32
C LEU A 11 -5.32 -10.47 7.13
N LEU A 12 -4.41 -9.73 6.52
CA LEU A 12 -3.74 -8.61 7.19
C LEU A 12 -4.75 -7.54 7.61
N HIS A 13 -5.72 -7.23 6.78
CA HIS A 13 -6.76 -6.24 7.11
C HIS A 13 -7.60 -6.73 8.30
N GLN A 14 -7.99 -7.99 8.30
CA GLN A 14 -8.76 -8.57 9.41
C GLN A 14 -7.99 -8.48 10.72
N LEU A 15 -6.70 -8.84 10.71
CA LEU A 15 -5.86 -8.79 11.92
C LEU A 15 -5.72 -7.35 12.44
N ILE A 16 -5.52 -6.39 11.56
CA ILE A 16 -5.43 -4.98 11.95
C ILE A 16 -6.75 -4.48 12.53
N ALA A 17 -7.87 -4.83 11.90
CA ALA A 17 -9.20 -4.42 12.36
C ALA A 17 -9.50 -4.99 13.75
N GLU A 18 -9.19 -6.25 13.99
CA GLU A 18 -9.37 -6.89 15.29
C GLU A 18 -8.52 -6.22 16.38
N GLU A 19 -7.27 -5.89 16.05
CA GLU A 19 -6.35 -5.26 17.00
C GLU A 19 -6.76 -3.82 17.34
N THR A 20 -7.28 -3.07 16.35
CA THR A 20 -7.58 -1.65 16.52
C THR A 20 -9.05 -1.35 16.81
N GLY A 21 -9.90 -2.38 16.85
CA GLY A 21 -11.35 -2.22 17.10
C GLY A 21 -12.11 -1.68 15.90
N GLY A 22 -11.50 -1.70 14.70
CA GLY A 22 -12.14 -1.26 13.48
C GLY A 22 -13.09 -2.30 12.90
N SER A 23 -13.84 -1.91 11.88
CA SER A 23 -14.75 -2.81 11.18
C SER A 23 -13.98 -3.74 10.25
N VAL A 24 -14.33 -5.02 10.28
CA VAL A 24 -13.83 -6.01 9.30
C VAL A 24 -14.77 -6.02 8.10
N GLY A 25 -14.24 -6.43 6.95
CA GLY A 25 -15.03 -6.64 5.76
C GLY A 25 -14.60 -5.82 4.57
N VAL A 26 -14.88 -6.37 3.40
CA VAL A 26 -14.56 -5.78 2.11
C VAL A 26 -15.80 -5.09 1.57
N ARG A 27 -15.64 -3.80 1.20
CA ARG A 27 -16.71 -3.04 0.56
C ARG A 27 -16.81 -3.40 -0.92
N ASP A 28 -15.66 -3.57 -1.58
CA ASP A 28 -15.62 -3.82 -3.01
C ASP A 28 -14.36 -4.64 -3.35
N ILE A 29 -14.57 -5.93 -3.61
CA ILE A 29 -13.47 -6.85 -3.93
C ILE A 29 -12.80 -6.50 -5.27
N GLY A 30 -13.54 -5.97 -6.22
CA GLY A 30 -12.99 -5.54 -7.51
C GLY A 30 -12.00 -4.39 -7.35
N LEU A 31 -12.29 -3.45 -6.45
CA LEU A 31 -11.38 -2.35 -6.14
C LEU A 31 -10.11 -2.85 -5.44
N LEU A 32 -10.23 -3.88 -4.60
CA LEU A 32 -9.05 -4.50 -3.98
C LEU A 32 -8.18 -5.18 -5.03
N GLU A 33 -8.79 -5.98 -5.89
CA GLU A 33 -8.06 -6.68 -6.96
C GLU A 33 -7.38 -5.68 -7.90
N SER A 34 -8.07 -4.60 -8.27
CA SER A 34 -7.54 -3.52 -9.09
C SER A 34 -6.30 -2.89 -8.44
N ALA A 35 -6.38 -2.59 -7.14
CA ALA A 35 -5.26 -1.99 -6.42
C ALA A 35 -4.03 -2.89 -6.42
N LEU A 36 -4.22 -4.20 -6.19
CA LEU A 36 -3.12 -5.16 -6.18
C LEU A 36 -2.54 -5.39 -7.56
N ASN A 37 -3.38 -5.50 -8.57
CA ASN A 37 -2.93 -5.78 -9.94
C ASN A 37 -2.24 -4.58 -10.57
N ASN A 38 -2.61 -3.36 -10.20
CA ASN A 38 -2.06 -2.14 -10.78
C ASN A 38 -0.53 -2.05 -10.61
N ALA A 39 -0.01 -2.54 -9.50
CA ALA A 39 1.45 -2.53 -9.25
C ALA A 39 2.23 -3.38 -10.26
N TYR A 40 1.57 -4.36 -10.89
CA TYR A 40 2.17 -5.28 -11.86
C TYR A 40 1.69 -5.00 -13.28
N ALA A 41 1.04 -3.86 -13.51
CA ALA A 41 0.51 -3.50 -14.80
C ALA A 41 1.61 -3.35 -15.86
N THR A 42 1.30 -3.72 -17.09
CA THR A 42 2.20 -3.58 -18.23
C THR A 42 1.58 -2.70 -19.29
N PHE A 43 2.44 -2.07 -20.10
CA PHE A 43 2.03 -1.31 -21.25
C PHE A 43 3.02 -1.59 -22.39
N GLY A 44 2.52 -2.07 -23.51
CA GLY A 44 3.38 -2.43 -24.61
C GLY A 44 4.39 -3.54 -24.29
N GLY A 45 4.03 -4.44 -23.36
CA GLY A 45 4.91 -5.52 -22.94
C GLY A 45 5.92 -5.15 -21.85
N GLU A 46 5.96 -3.88 -21.44
CA GLU A 46 6.86 -3.41 -20.38
C GLU A 46 6.10 -3.07 -19.12
N GLU A 47 6.72 -3.32 -17.96
CA GLU A 47 6.13 -2.97 -16.67
C GLU A 47 6.06 -1.46 -16.51
N LEU A 48 4.91 -0.94 -16.05
CA LEU A 48 4.74 0.48 -15.69
C LEU A 48 5.59 0.86 -14.48
N TYR A 49 5.65 -0.02 -13.50
CA TYR A 49 6.40 0.18 -12.25
C TYR A 49 7.52 -0.84 -12.22
N LYS A 50 8.72 -0.42 -12.63
CA LYS A 50 9.84 -1.33 -12.86
C LYS A 50 10.63 -1.65 -11.60
N THR A 51 10.72 -0.70 -10.68
CA THR A 51 11.49 -0.88 -9.45
C THR A 51 10.62 -1.34 -8.30
N LYS A 52 11.27 -1.89 -7.27
CA LYS A 52 10.59 -2.29 -6.02
C LYS A 52 9.92 -1.10 -5.35
N GLU A 53 10.60 0.03 -5.33
CA GLU A 53 10.08 1.27 -4.74
C GLU A 53 8.85 1.78 -5.49
N GLU A 54 8.88 1.72 -6.82
CA GLU A 54 7.74 2.12 -7.65
C GLU A 54 6.54 1.21 -7.41
N LYS A 55 6.75 -0.11 -7.34
CA LYS A 55 5.66 -1.05 -7.05
C LYS A 55 5.08 -0.82 -5.65
N ALA A 56 5.93 -0.59 -4.66
CA ALA A 56 5.49 -0.30 -3.31
C ALA A 56 4.64 0.97 -3.25
N ALA A 57 5.08 2.04 -3.91
CA ALA A 57 4.33 3.30 -3.96
C ALA A 57 2.97 3.11 -4.64
N SER A 58 2.89 2.32 -5.70
CA SER A 58 1.64 2.01 -6.38
C SER A 58 0.69 1.23 -5.46
N LEU A 59 1.19 0.23 -4.74
CA LEU A 59 0.39 -0.54 -3.79
C LEU A 59 -0.20 0.37 -2.70
N GLY A 60 0.64 1.19 -2.09
CA GLY A 60 0.20 2.09 -1.02
C GLY A 60 -0.83 3.09 -1.50
N PHE A 61 -0.56 3.76 -2.60
CA PHE A 61 -1.46 4.77 -3.17
C PHE A 61 -2.81 4.15 -3.57
N SER A 62 -2.77 3.05 -4.30
CA SER A 62 -4.00 2.41 -4.82
C SER A 62 -4.87 1.86 -3.69
N LEU A 63 -4.28 1.22 -2.68
CA LEU A 63 -5.02 0.66 -1.56
C LEU A 63 -5.68 1.75 -0.71
N ILE A 64 -5.00 2.87 -0.48
CA ILE A 64 -5.58 3.98 0.27
C ILE A 64 -6.69 4.66 -0.55
N SER A 65 -6.43 4.90 -1.84
CA SER A 65 -7.33 5.69 -2.69
C SER A 65 -8.57 4.94 -3.16
N ASN A 66 -8.47 3.63 -3.36
CA ASN A 66 -9.59 2.83 -3.89
C ASN A 66 -10.69 2.57 -2.86
N HIS A 67 -10.40 2.69 -1.57
CA HIS A 67 -11.37 2.46 -0.51
C HIS A 67 -12.08 1.10 -0.63
N ALA A 68 -11.30 0.03 -0.83
CA ALA A 68 -11.83 -1.32 -1.03
C ALA A 68 -12.44 -1.93 0.24
N PHE A 69 -12.07 -1.43 1.40
CA PHE A 69 -12.59 -1.88 2.70
C PHE A 69 -13.56 -0.85 3.27
N PHE A 70 -14.43 -1.29 4.17
CA PHE A 70 -15.33 -0.36 4.88
C PHE A 70 -14.57 0.57 5.82
N ASP A 71 -13.46 0.10 6.39
CA ASP A 71 -12.66 0.85 7.35
C ASP A 71 -11.19 0.44 7.24
N GLY A 72 -10.29 1.30 7.70
CA GLY A 72 -8.88 0.97 7.80
C GLY A 72 -8.09 1.02 6.49
N ASN A 73 -8.59 1.70 5.46
CA ASN A 73 -7.91 1.78 4.16
C ASN A 73 -6.54 2.42 4.24
N LYS A 74 -6.38 3.46 5.05
CA LYS A 74 -5.08 4.10 5.27
C LYS A 74 -4.07 3.13 5.89
N ARG A 75 -4.50 2.43 6.94
CA ARG A 75 -3.65 1.49 7.65
C ARG A 75 -3.22 0.34 6.78
N ILE A 76 -4.18 -0.29 6.09
CA ILE A 76 -3.85 -1.44 5.23
C ILE A 76 -2.95 -1.02 4.07
N GLY A 77 -3.18 0.13 3.46
CA GLY A 77 -2.36 0.62 2.36
C GLY A 77 -0.91 0.84 2.77
N VAL A 78 -0.69 1.54 3.89
CA VAL A 78 0.64 1.77 4.42
C VAL A 78 1.29 0.46 4.87
N TYR A 79 0.55 -0.39 5.56
CA TYR A 79 1.05 -1.68 6.05
C TYR A 79 1.50 -2.59 4.90
N VAL A 80 0.68 -2.70 3.85
CA VAL A 80 1.02 -3.53 2.68
C VAL A 80 2.25 -2.98 1.96
N MET A 81 2.33 -1.66 1.80
CA MET A 81 3.49 -1.01 1.20
C MET A 81 4.77 -1.34 1.96
N LEU A 82 4.76 -1.18 3.28
CA LEU A 82 5.93 -1.46 4.12
C LEU A 82 6.27 -2.95 4.14
N THR A 83 5.25 -3.82 4.17
CA THR A 83 5.45 -5.28 4.11
C THR A 83 6.11 -5.69 2.80
N PHE A 84 5.66 -5.10 1.69
CA PHE A 84 6.27 -5.36 0.38
C PHE A 84 7.74 -4.94 0.37
N LEU A 85 8.05 -3.75 0.86
CA LEU A 85 9.42 -3.25 0.92
C LEU A 85 10.31 -4.16 1.78
N GLU A 86 9.83 -4.58 2.93
CA GLU A 86 10.56 -5.49 3.81
C GLU A 86 10.83 -6.84 3.14
N ALA A 87 9.81 -7.40 2.48
CA ALA A 87 9.94 -8.66 1.75
C ALA A 87 10.94 -8.58 0.60
N GLU A 88 11.07 -7.40 -0.01
CA GLU A 88 12.05 -7.14 -1.07
C GLU A 88 13.41 -6.65 -0.53
N VAL A 89 13.60 -6.78 0.78
CA VAL A 89 14.86 -6.48 1.48
C VAL A 89 15.26 -5.00 1.37
N ILE A 90 14.28 -4.11 1.34
CA ILE A 90 14.50 -2.67 1.39
C ILE A 90 14.23 -2.22 2.83
N LYS A 91 15.29 -1.81 3.52
CA LYS A 91 15.17 -1.34 4.89
C LYS A 91 14.73 0.12 4.91
N MET A 92 13.74 0.40 5.74
CA MET A 92 13.22 1.74 5.91
C MET A 92 13.69 2.33 7.24
N ASN A 93 14.06 3.60 7.22
CA ASN A 93 14.50 4.34 8.40
C ASN A 93 13.50 5.46 8.71
N CYS A 94 12.27 5.06 9.03
CA CYS A 94 11.20 5.99 9.36
C CYS A 94 10.63 5.67 10.73
N THR A 95 10.09 6.70 11.39
CA THR A 95 9.42 6.56 12.69
C THR A 95 7.94 6.22 12.48
N ASN A 96 7.27 5.80 13.57
CA ASN A 96 5.82 5.60 13.53
C ASN A 96 5.07 6.90 13.15
N GLU A 97 5.56 8.04 13.62
CA GLU A 97 4.99 9.34 13.27
C GLU A 97 5.11 9.62 11.78
N ASP A 98 6.27 9.33 11.16
CA ASP A 98 6.45 9.47 9.72
C ASP A 98 5.44 8.63 8.95
N VAL A 99 5.17 7.42 9.42
CA VAL A 99 4.22 6.50 8.78
C VAL A 99 2.79 7.02 8.90
N VAL A 100 2.40 7.52 10.08
CA VAL A 100 1.06 8.09 10.31
C VAL A 100 0.86 9.31 9.41
N ASP A 101 1.85 10.20 9.35
CA ASP A 101 1.79 11.40 8.52
C ASP A 101 1.63 11.06 7.04
N LEU A 102 2.32 10.02 6.56
CA LEU A 102 2.18 9.54 5.20
C LEU A 102 0.73 9.13 4.91
N GLY A 103 0.17 8.27 5.75
CA GLY A 103 -1.19 7.77 5.57
C GLY A 103 -2.23 8.89 5.55
N LEU A 104 -2.11 9.84 6.48
CA LEU A 104 -3.00 11.00 6.55
C LEU A 104 -2.88 11.88 5.30
N SER A 105 -1.66 12.13 4.83
CA SER A 105 -1.41 12.97 3.67
C SER A 105 -1.97 12.36 2.38
N VAL A 106 -1.81 11.05 2.20
CA VAL A 106 -2.35 10.34 1.04
C VAL A 106 -3.89 10.36 1.07
N ALA A 107 -4.47 10.06 2.23
CA ALA A 107 -5.94 10.04 2.38
C ALA A 107 -6.56 11.42 2.16
N ALA A 108 -5.87 12.49 2.53
CA ALA A 108 -6.32 13.86 2.33
C ALA A 108 -6.12 14.36 0.89
N GLY A 109 -5.48 13.58 0.03
CA GLY A 109 -5.21 13.95 -1.35
C GLY A 109 -3.98 14.83 -1.53
N ASN A 110 -3.19 15.05 -0.48
CA ASN A 110 -1.99 15.88 -0.53
C ASN A 110 -0.78 15.15 -1.09
N MET A 111 -0.76 13.83 -1.03
CA MET A 111 0.29 12.99 -1.59
C MET A 111 -0.31 11.96 -2.53
N LYS A 112 0.23 11.90 -3.74
CA LYS A 112 -0.12 10.90 -4.75
C LYS A 112 1.07 9.99 -5.00
N TYR A 113 0.99 9.16 -6.02
CA TYR A 113 2.03 8.16 -6.33
C TYR A 113 3.44 8.77 -6.32
N ALA A 114 3.64 9.89 -7.03
CA ALA A 114 4.97 10.49 -7.16
C ALA A 114 5.56 10.93 -5.81
N GLU A 115 4.73 11.50 -4.95
CA GLU A 115 5.15 11.95 -3.63
C GLU A 115 5.41 10.79 -2.67
N ILE A 116 4.64 9.71 -2.80
CA ILE A 116 4.88 8.48 -2.02
C ILE A 116 6.22 7.86 -2.44
N LEU A 117 6.51 7.84 -3.74
CA LEU A 117 7.81 7.35 -4.24
C LEU A 117 8.97 8.17 -3.68
N LYS A 118 8.84 9.48 -3.65
CA LYS A 118 9.83 10.36 -3.04
C LYS A 118 10.00 10.06 -1.54
N TRP A 119 8.90 9.81 -0.84
CA TRP A 119 8.92 9.47 0.58
C TRP A 119 9.69 8.17 0.82
N ILE A 120 9.43 7.14 0.01
CA ILE A 120 10.15 5.87 0.10
C ILE A 120 11.66 6.08 -0.11
N ASN A 121 12.03 6.83 -1.14
CA ASN A 121 13.43 7.10 -1.46
C ASN A 121 14.12 7.95 -0.39
N LYS A 122 13.38 8.81 0.28
CA LYS A 122 13.89 9.62 1.38
C LYS A 122 14.22 8.79 2.62
N PHE A 123 13.35 7.84 2.96
CA PHE A 123 13.46 7.07 4.21
C PHE A 123 14.12 5.70 4.05
N LYS A 124 14.38 5.24 2.84
CA LYS A 124 15.11 3.98 2.68
C LYS A 124 16.57 4.16 3.06
N LYS A 125 17.14 3.11 3.62
CA LYS A 125 18.56 3.10 3.95
C LYS A 125 19.42 2.85 2.71
#